data_f3467ffff62fb0076d2981fe44f90a1a
#
_entry.id   f3467ffff62fb0076d2981fe44f90a1a
#
_cell.length_a   1.000
_cell.length_b   1.000
_cell.length_c   1.000
_cell.angle_alpha   90.00
_cell.angle_beta   90.00
_cell.angle_gamma   90.00
#
_symmetry.space_group_name_H-M   'P 1'
#
loop_
_entity.id
_entity.type
_entity.pdbx_description
1 polymer ?
#
loop_
_entity_poly.entity_id
_entity_poly.type
_entity_poly.pdbx_seq_one_letter_code
_entity_poly.pdbx_strand_id
1 'polypeptide(L)'
;MKKKEKKTALVLSGGGSRGAYEAGAWQALMELGKKIDIVTGTSVGAINGAMVAQGDLENTVKLWREIETHMVFDVPEGFKMQDYARELVKHKGASTSGLKKLMEKYYDEEKIRRSPVDFGVVVVEKDTLKPHYVFKEDMKPGQIIDYVMASASIFPAVHTYTIEGKEYMDGGYADVMPVKMAQDKGADEIIAVYLNALGFIDRKALAKIPNLTLIESRWDLGATLIFDTANARRIMRLGYLDTMKKYGVFDGDYYAFARGSFDKSSTKGADAAAKIFGLDPCVIYTREHFLEALKNAIENCDEAFDQALDHLIAPGLTVDKKTGKVSLSRRTILQQLSEDRGLDVVKDLKNVANKKLLTLIAADDLTQKDANSIFLSRPVLRLIPDCVAAGRFISKFGLIKTE
;
A
#
# COMPACT_ATOMS: atom_id res chain seq x y z
N MET A 1 9.81 36.33 -24.20
CA MET A 1 8.66 35.73 -23.45
C MET A 1 9.23 34.98 -22.26
N LYS A 2 8.89 35.36 -21.03
CA LYS A 2 9.24 34.54 -19.84
C LYS A 2 8.56 33.19 -19.99
N LYS A 3 9.33 32.09 -19.93
CA LYS A 3 8.81 30.74 -19.95
C LYS A 3 7.86 30.61 -18.72
N LYS A 4 6.58 30.30 -18.95
CA LYS A 4 5.61 30.10 -17.86
C LYS A 4 6.19 29.02 -16.94
N GLU A 5 6.36 29.35 -15.67
CA GLU A 5 6.83 28.37 -14.66
C GLU A 5 5.77 27.28 -14.54
N LYS A 6 6.20 26.01 -14.65
CA LYS A 6 5.29 24.88 -14.56
C LYS A 6 4.84 24.71 -13.12
N LYS A 7 3.53 24.55 -12.92
CA LYS A 7 2.93 24.26 -11.62
C LYS A 7 2.80 22.76 -11.38
N THR A 8 3.28 22.30 -10.24
CA THR A 8 3.12 20.91 -9.79
C THR A 8 2.04 20.82 -8.73
N ALA A 9 1.06 19.94 -8.93
CA ALA A 9 0.02 19.65 -7.96
C ALA A 9 0.29 18.33 -7.24
N LEU A 10 0.04 18.32 -5.93
CA LEU A 10 -0.09 17.12 -5.12
C LEU A 10 -1.57 16.86 -4.84
N VAL A 11 -2.09 15.72 -5.28
CA VAL A 11 -3.47 15.30 -5.07
C VAL A 11 -3.49 14.17 -4.05
N LEU A 12 -4.18 14.37 -2.94
CA LEU A 12 -4.25 13.47 -1.81
C LEU A 12 -5.64 12.88 -1.68
N SER A 13 -5.74 11.55 -1.68
CA SER A 13 -7.03 10.88 -1.68
C SER A 13 -7.62 10.72 -0.28
N GLY A 14 -8.92 10.45 -0.20
CA GLY A 14 -9.53 9.97 1.04
C GLY A 14 -8.99 8.61 1.47
N GLY A 15 -9.11 8.27 2.77
CA GLY A 15 -8.65 6.96 3.25
C GLY A 15 -8.48 6.81 4.76
N GLY A 16 -8.88 7.79 5.56
CA GLY A 16 -8.85 7.74 7.03
C GLY A 16 -7.44 7.49 7.59
N SER A 17 -7.27 6.47 8.43
CA SER A 17 -5.98 6.14 9.07
C SER A 17 -4.84 5.83 8.09
N ARG A 18 -5.18 5.51 6.84
CA ARG A 18 -4.19 5.25 5.77
C ARG A 18 -3.44 6.51 5.34
N GLY A 19 -3.86 7.70 5.79
CA GLY A 19 -3.20 8.98 5.50
C GLY A 19 -1.73 9.07 5.93
N ALA A 20 -1.28 8.21 6.84
CA ALA A 20 0.15 8.07 7.15
C ALA A 20 0.99 7.71 5.91
N TYR A 21 0.44 6.96 4.94
CA TYR A 21 1.09 6.68 3.67
C TYR A 21 1.36 7.95 2.85
N GLU A 22 0.43 8.91 2.84
CA GLU A 22 0.60 10.20 2.17
C GLU A 22 1.70 11.03 2.83
N ALA A 23 1.81 11.00 4.16
CA ALA A 23 2.90 11.67 4.87
C ALA A 23 4.26 11.11 4.46
N GLY A 24 4.38 9.78 4.31
CA GLY A 24 5.57 9.14 3.79
C GLY A 24 5.87 9.49 2.34
N ALA A 25 4.85 9.54 1.49
CA ALA A 25 4.98 9.98 0.10
C ALA A 25 5.44 11.44 0.02
N TRP A 26 4.85 12.33 0.81
CA TRP A 26 5.28 13.72 0.87
C TRP A 26 6.72 13.86 1.35
N GLN A 27 7.13 13.12 2.37
CA GLN A 27 8.54 13.10 2.83
C GLN A 27 9.49 12.74 1.67
N ALA A 28 9.18 11.71 0.89
CA ALA A 28 9.98 11.31 -0.26
C ALA A 28 10.01 12.40 -1.35
N LEU A 29 8.88 13.05 -1.63
CA LEU A 29 8.80 14.12 -2.63
C LEU A 29 9.66 15.33 -2.22
N MET A 30 9.68 15.68 -0.93
CA MET A 30 10.54 16.76 -0.43
C MET A 30 12.02 16.41 -0.55
N GLU A 31 12.40 15.17 -0.23
CA GLU A 31 13.78 14.67 -0.40
C GLU A 31 14.21 14.65 -1.87
N LEU A 32 13.28 14.37 -2.79
CA LEU A 32 13.47 14.45 -4.24
C LEU A 32 13.52 15.90 -4.78
N GLY A 33 13.38 16.91 -3.93
CA GLY A 33 13.36 18.31 -4.31
C GLY A 33 12.13 18.72 -5.12
N LYS A 34 11.01 18.00 -5.00
CA LYS A 34 9.76 18.35 -5.68
C LYS A 34 9.13 19.57 -5.01
N LYS A 35 8.96 20.63 -5.79
CA LYS A 35 8.20 21.81 -5.37
C LYS A 35 6.71 21.54 -5.59
N ILE A 36 5.90 21.81 -4.59
CA ILE A 36 4.44 21.69 -4.67
C ILE A 36 3.86 23.12 -4.74
N ASP A 37 3.12 23.41 -5.78
CA ASP A 37 2.47 24.71 -6.00
C ASP A 37 0.96 24.65 -5.72
N ILE A 38 0.36 23.47 -5.84
CA ILE A 38 -1.07 23.22 -5.61
C ILE A 38 -1.20 21.94 -4.79
N VAL A 39 -2.04 21.93 -3.78
CA VAL A 39 -2.46 20.72 -3.09
C VAL A 39 -3.97 20.63 -3.03
N THR A 40 -4.53 19.51 -3.46
CA THR A 40 -5.98 19.24 -3.33
C THR A 40 -6.18 17.91 -2.61
N GLY A 41 -7.16 17.87 -1.71
CA GLY A 41 -7.38 16.69 -0.90
C GLY A 41 -8.84 16.45 -0.54
N THR A 42 -9.12 15.17 -0.25
CA THR A 42 -10.43 14.73 0.22
C THR A 42 -10.25 13.96 1.51
N SER A 43 -11.13 14.20 2.51
CA SER A 43 -11.07 13.48 3.80
C SER A 43 -9.69 13.62 4.47
N VAL A 44 -9.02 12.52 4.82
CA VAL A 44 -7.65 12.56 5.34
C VAL A 44 -6.68 13.28 4.40
N GLY A 45 -6.91 13.21 3.08
CA GLY A 45 -6.12 13.97 2.12
C GLY A 45 -6.29 15.48 2.26
N ALA A 46 -7.46 15.99 2.72
CA ALA A 46 -7.64 17.37 3.08
C ALA A 46 -6.85 17.73 4.37
N ILE A 47 -6.82 16.79 5.33
CA ILE A 47 -6.03 16.95 6.57
C ILE A 47 -4.55 17.09 6.24
N ASN A 48 -3.98 16.15 5.49
CA ASN A 48 -2.58 16.19 5.07
C ASN A 48 -2.31 17.38 4.13
N GLY A 49 -3.27 17.72 3.25
CA GLY A 49 -3.16 18.84 2.32
C GLY A 49 -2.99 20.20 3.02
N ALA A 50 -3.68 20.43 4.12
CA ALA A 50 -3.49 21.62 4.93
C ALA A 50 -2.07 21.70 5.53
N MET A 51 -1.53 20.58 5.99
CA MET A 51 -0.14 20.50 6.49
C MET A 51 0.90 20.72 5.37
N VAL A 52 0.62 20.21 4.16
CA VAL A 52 1.45 20.49 2.97
C VAL A 52 1.42 21.98 2.65
N ALA A 53 0.25 22.62 2.65
CA ALA A 53 0.13 24.05 2.42
C ALA A 53 0.83 24.87 3.51
N GLN A 54 0.79 24.41 4.76
CA GLN A 54 1.52 25.00 5.87
C GLN A 54 3.04 24.82 5.74
N GLY A 55 3.49 23.81 5.01
CA GLY A 55 4.91 23.43 4.86
C GLY A 55 5.49 22.78 6.12
N ASP A 56 4.68 22.06 6.89
CA ASP A 56 5.07 21.49 8.18
C ASP A 56 5.15 19.96 8.14
N LEU A 57 6.15 19.46 7.41
CA LEU A 57 6.40 18.04 7.28
C LEU A 57 6.79 17.38 8.61
N GLU A 58 7.56 18.08 9.45
CA GLU A 58 8.06 17.53 10.70
C GLU A 58 6.91 17.18 11.65
N ASN A 59 6.00 18.12 11.89
CA ASN A 59 4.83 17.89 12.72
C ASN A 59 3.87 16.89 12.10
N THR A 60 3.75 16.84 10.77
CA THR A 60 2.96 15.81 10.08
C THR A 60 3.49 14.41 10.36
N VAL A 61 4.80 14.20 10.20
CA VAL A 61 5.45 12.90 10.48
C VAL A 61 5.31 12.53 11.96
N LYS A 62 5.48 13.50 12.86
CA LYS A 62 5.31 13.29 14.30
C LYS A 62 3.90 12.88 14.64
N LEU A 63 2.89 13.62 14.15
CA LEU A 63 1.48 13.31 14.37
C LEU A 63 1.14 11.88 13.94
N TRP A 64 1.53 11.48 12.73
CA TRP A 64 1.27 10.13 12.22
C TRP A 64 2.02 9.02 12.96
N ARG A 65 3.15 9.32 13.61
CA ARG A 65 3.90 8.36 14.44
C ARG A 65 3.28 8.13 15.82
N GLU A 66 2.43 9.04 16.28
CA GLU A 66 1.86 9.05 17.62
C GLU A 66 0.34 8.87 17.63
N ILE A 67 -0.33 8.96 16.47
CA ILE A 67 -1.79 8.97 16.37
C ILE A 67 -2.41 7.62 16.76
N GLU A 68 -3.46 7.69 17.57
CA GLU A 68 -4.28 6.56 17.99
C GLU A 68 -5.78 6.86 17.84
N THR A 69 -6.60 5.81 17.80
CA THR A 69 -8.03 5.92 17.56
C THR A 69 -8.74 6.86 18.56
N HIS A 70 -8.37 6.80 19.84
CA HIS A 70 -8.97 7.64 20.88
C HIS A 70 -8.59 9.12 20.76
N MET A 71 -7.50 9.45 20.06
CA MET A 71 -7.12 10.83 19.79
C MET A 71 -7.96 11.47 18.67
N VAL A 72 -8.56 10.66 17.81
CA VAL A 72 -9.38 11.10 16.67
C VAL A 72 -10.85 11.08 17.01
N PHE A 73 -11.32 10.00 17.61
CA PHE A 73 -12.71 9.77 17.99
C PHE A 73 -12.89 9.80 19.49
N ASP A 74 -14.08 10.20 19.93
CA ASP A 74 -14.49 10.21 21.35
C ASP A 74 -14.77 8.78 21.83
N VAL A 75 -13.71 7.97 21.94
CA VAL A 75 -13.77 6.58 22.41
C VAL A 75 -12.74 6.36 23.52
N PRO A 76 -12.98 5.43 24.48
CA PRO A 76 -11.99 5.13 25.51
C PRO A 76 -10.67 4.62 24.93
N GLU A 77 -9.57 4.86 25.64
CA GLU A 77 -8.28 4.26 25.35
C GLU A 77 -8.37 2.73 25.40
N GLY A 78 -7.71 2.03 24.45
CA GLY A 78 -7.79 0.56 24.36
C GLY A 78 -9.07 0.02 23.73
N PHE A 79 -9.91 0.87 23.14
CA PHE A 79 -11.16 0.53 22.47
C PHE A 79 -10.95 -0.50 21.34
N LYS A 80 -11.78 -1.56 21.34
CA LYS A 80 -11.69 -2.63 20.34
C LYS A 80 -12.66 -2.40 19.18
N MET A 81 -12.27 -2.79 17.96
CA MET A 81 -13.07 -2.68 16.73
C MET A 81 -14.49 -3.28 16.86
N GLN A 82 -14.64 -4.37 17.60
CA GLN A 82 -15.94 -5.04 17.79
C GLN A 82 -16.93 -4.13 18.54
N ASP A 83 -16.42 -3.27 19.41
CA ASP A 83 -17.21 -2.32 20.18
C ASP A 83 -17.56 -1.07 19.34
N TYR A 84 -16.69 -0.70 18.38
CA TYR A 84 -16.88 0.46 17.50
C TYR A 84 -18.16 0.36 16.67
N ALA A 85 -18.41 -0.77 16.03
CA ALA A 85 -19.64 -0.96 15.26
C ALA A 85 -20.90 -0.84 16.13
N ARG A 86 -20.85 -1.33 17.38
CA ARG A 86 -21.97 -1.25 18.34
C ARG A 86 -22.19 0.20 18.80
N GLU A 87 -21.13 0.96 19.11
CA GLU A 87 -21.20 2.35 19.53
C GLU A 87 -21.62 3.25 18.37
N LEU A 88 -21.17 3.03 17.14
CA LEU A 88 -21.62 3.74 15.94
C LEU A 88 -23.15 3.65 15.77
N VAL A 89 -23.70 2.43 15.91
CA VAL A 89 -25.15 2.21 15.78
C VAL A 89 -25.90 2.90 16.91
N LYS A 90 -25.38 2.84 18.13
CA LYS A 90 -26.01 3.42 19.35
C LYS A 90 -26.04 4.94 19.32
N HIS A 91 -24.99 5.59 18.83
CA HIS A 91 -24.82 7.04 18.87
C HIS A 91 -25.02 7.73 17.50
N LYS A 92 -25.46 7.00 16.46
CA LYS A 92 -25.69 7.52 15.10
C LYS A 92 -24.44 8.21 14.49
N GLY A 93 -23.25 7.70 14.81
CA GLY A 93 -21.95 8.21 14.37
C GLY A 93 -21.01 8.54 15.54
N ALA A 94 -19.72 8.55 15.26
CA ALA A 94 -18.70 8.97 16.22
C ALA A 94 -18.53 10.50 16.21
N SER A 95 -18.25 11.07 17.38
CA SER A 95 -17.76 12.43 17.49
C SER A 95 -16.28 12.49 17.10
N THR A 96 -15.91 13.52 16.37
CA THR A 96 -14.53 13.83 15.96
C THR A 96 -13.96 15.02 16.72
N SER A 97 -14.43 15.25 17.96
CA SER A 97 -13.93 16.34 18.80
C SER A 97 -12.42 16.23 19.04
N GLY A 98 -11.89 14.99 19.16
CA GLY A 98 -10.46 14.72 19.28
C GLY A 98 -9.70 15.16 18.01
N LEU A 99 -10.20 14.83 16.83
CA LEU A 99 -9.61 15.26 15.56
C LEU A 99 -9.59 16.81 15.48
N LYS A 100 -10.67 17.48 15.86
CA LYS A 100 -10.71 18.96 15.86
C LYS A 100 -9.63 19.55 16.76
N LYS A 101 -9.45 19.02 17.98
CA LYS A 101 -8.39 19.45 18.91
C LYS A 101 -6.99 19.21 18.32
N LEU A 102 -6.78 18.11 17.58
CA LEU A 102 -5.52 17.87 16.86
C LEU A 102 -5.30 18.95 15.78
N MET A 103 -6.33 19.29 14.99
CA MET A 103 -6.22 20.34 13.98
C MET A 103 -5.91 21.69 14.63
N GLU A 104 -6.63 22.08 15.69
CA GLU A 104 -6.38 23.31 16.44
C GLU A 104 -4.97 23.38 17.03
N LYS A 105 -4.37 22.24 17.40
CA LYS A 105 -3.01 22.17 17.93
C LYS A 105 -1.93 22.31 16.84
N TYR A 106 -2.16 21.71 15.66
CA TYR A 106 -1.12 21.57 14.64
C TYR A 106 -1.25 22.56 13.48
N TYR A 107 -2.45 23.16 13.27
CA TYR A 107 -2.67 24.10 12.18
C TYR A 107 -2.44 25.54 12.61
N ASP A 108 -1.69 26.23 11.78
CA ASP A 108 -1.57 27.70 11.79
C ASP A 108 -2.30 28.22 10.55
N GLU A 109 -3.55 28.67 10.74
CA GLU A 109 -4.39 29.14 9.65
C GLU A 109 -3.77 30.32 8.90
N GLU A 110 -3.11 31.26 9.61
CA GLU A 110 -2.46 32.39 8.95
C GLU A 110 -1.32 31.92 8.05
N LYS A 111 -0.52 30.95 8.51
CA LYS A 111 0.55 30.37 7.73
C LYS A 111 0.03 29.65 6.48
N ILE A 112 -1.08 28.89 6.60
CA ILE A 112 -1.73 28.23 5.45
C ILE A 112 -2.24 29.30 4.47
N ARG A 113 -2.87 30.36 4.93
CA ARG A 113 -3.42 31.43 4.08
C ARG A 113 -2.33 32.20 3.34
N ARG A 114 -1.22 32.50 4.00
CA ARG A 114 -0.07 33.22 3.41
C ARG A 114 0.80 32.34 2.53
N SER A 115 0.64 31.02 2.60
CA SER A 115 1.40 30.08 1.80
C SER A 115 1.23 30.34 0.30
N PRO A 116 2.29 30.26 -0.50
CA PRO A 116 2.20 30.32 -1.96
C PRO A 116 1.55 29.06 -2.57
N VAL A 117 1.34 28.01 -1.77
CA VAL A 117 0.69 26.76 -2.20
C VAL A 117 -0.82 26.97 -2.23
N ASP A 118 -1.45 26.79 -3.39
CA ASP A 118 -2.90 26.77 -3.52
C ASP A 118 -3.44 25.52 -2.80
N PHE A 119 -4.32 25.68 -1.81
CA PHE A 119 -4.90 24.57 -1.04
C PHE A 119 -6.38 24.45 -1.30
N GLY A 120 -6.85 23.26 -1.66
CA GLY A 120 -8.26 23.00 -1.94
C GLY A 120 -8.77 21.70 -1.34
N VAL A 121 -10.03 21.69 -0.94
CA VAL A 121 -10.75 20.57 -0.32
C VAL A 121 -12.05 20.27 -1.03
N VAL A 122 -12.51 19.03 -0.93
CA VAL A 122 -13.84 18.61 -1.41
C VAL A 122 -14.73 18.31 -0.22
N VAL A 123 -15.93 18.87 -0.22
CA VAL A 123 -17.00 18.56 0.73
C VAL A 123 -18.29 18.28 -0.02
N VAL A 124 -19.21 17.53 0.56
CA VAL A 124 -20.55 17.27 -0.04
C VAL A 124 -21.62 17.85 0.88
N GLU A 125 -22.44 18.73 0.34
CA GLU A 125 -23.61 19.28 1.08
C GLU A 125 -24.63 18.15 1.28
N LYS A 126 -25.01 17.88 2.52
CA LYS A 126 -25.82 16.72 2.90
C LYS A 126 -27.19 16.71 2.26
N ASP A 127 -27.90 17.85 2.28
CA ASP A 127 -29.29 17.94 1.85
C ASP A 127 -29.43 17.83 0.32
N THR A 128 -28.47 18.39 -0.40
CA THR A 128 -28.50 18.44 -1.88
C THR A 128 -27.67 17.36 -2.54
N LEU A 129 -26.78 16.71 -1.79
CA LEU A 129 -25.76 15.77 -2.26
C LEU A 129 -24.83 16.36 -3.31
N LYS A 130 -24.71 17.70 -3.36
CA LYS A 130 -23.83 18.39 -4.30
C LYS A 130 -22.41 18.51 -3.75
N PRO A 131 -21.40 18.19 -4.56
CA PRO A 131 -20.01 18.44 -4.18
C PRO A 131 -19.67 19.92 -4.28
N HIS A 132 -18.88 20.38 -3.34
CA HIS A 132 -18.27 21.71 -3.33
C HIS A 132 -16.75 21.54 -3.33
N TYR A 133 -16.09 22.13 -4.31
CA TYR A 133 -14.64 22.19 -4.49
C TYR A 133 -14.16 23.56 -4.04
N VAL A 134 -13.64 23.66 -2.83
CA VAL A 134 -13.38 24.92 -2.16
C VAL A 134 -11.88 25.13 -1.97
N PHE A 135 -11.34 26.22 -2.51
CA PHE A 135 -9.97 26.63 -2.26
C PHE A 135 -9.88 27.59 -1.06
N LYS A 136 -8.69 27.65 -0.45
CA LYS A 136 -8.45 28.47 0.76
C LYS A 136 -8.83 29.96 0.60
N GLU A 137 -8.73 30.49 -0.61
CA GLU A 137 -9.13 31.87 -0.93
C GLU A 137 -10.65 32.08 -0.86
N ASP A 138 -11.44 31.02 -1.06
CA ASP A 138 -12.92 31.07 -1.00
C ASP A 138 -13.43 30.81 0.42
N MET A 139 -12.55 30.40 1.36
CA MET A 139 -12.88 30.17 2.77
C MET A 139 -12.73 31.48 3.56
N LYS A 140 -13.73 31.84 4.38
CA LYS A 140 -13.63 32.98 5.30
C LYS A 140 -12.52 32.74 6.34
N PRO A 141 -11.95 33.79 6.94
CA PRO A 141 -11.04 33.65 8.07
C PRO A 141 -11.66 32.77 9.19
N GLY A 142 -10.89 31.82 9.71
CA GLY A 142 -11.33 30.85 10.70
C GLY A 142 -11.97 29.57 10.15
N GLN A 143 -12.21 29.46 8.83
CA GLN A 143 -12.94 28.34 8.24
C GLN A 143 -12.06 27.22 7.65
N ILE A 144 -10.73 27.34 7.63
CA ILE A 144 -9.89 26.26 7.06
C ILE A 144 -10.11 24.95 7.83
N ILE A 145 -10.09 25.00 9.16
CA ILE A 145 -10.36 23.81 9.99
C ILE A 145 -11.77 23.28 9.74
N ASP A 146 -12.76 24.15 9.61
CA ASP A 146 -14.15 23.73 9.41
C ASP A 146 -14.33 22.96 8.10
N TYR A 147 -13.76 23.44 6.99
CA TYR A 147 -13.81 22.75 5.71
C TYR A 147 -13.02 21.43 5.71
N VAL A 148 -11.87 21.36 6.40
CA VAL A 148 -11.12 20.13 6.58
C VAL A 148 -11.91 19.11 7.40
N MET A 149 -12.53 19.54 8.51
CA MET A 149 -13.38 18.69 9.34
C MET A 149 -14.62 18.19 8.57
N ALA A 150 -15.27 19.07 7.80
CA ALA A 150 -16.38 18.69 6.94
C ALA A 150 -15.97 17.65 5.89
N SER A 151 -14.80 17.85 5.25
CA SER A 151 -14.25 16.89 4.28
C SER A 151 -13.96 15.53 4.89
N ALA A 152 -13.68 15.44 6.19
CA ALA A 152 -13.39 14.19 6.92
C ALA A 152 -14.61 13.59 7.65
N SER A 153 -15.81 14.14 7.44
CA SER A 153 -17.06 13.72 8.11
C SER A 153 -17.76 12.60 7.34
N ILE A 154 -17.21 11.36 7.43
CA ILE A 154 -17.74 10.16 6.75
C ILE A 154 -19.04 9.66 7.41
N PHE A 155 -20.17 10.28 7.09
CA PHE A 155 -21.47 9.90 7.58
C PHE A 155 -21.90 8.51 7.01
N PRO A 156 -22.55 7.60 7.76
CA PRO A 156 -23.00 7.75 9.15
C PRO A 156 -21.95 7.34 10.20
N ALA A 157 -20.75 6.93 9.81
CA ALA A 157 -19.71 6.52 10.74
C ALA A 157 -19.22 7.70 11.62
N VAL A 158 -19.22 8.89 11.05
CA VAL A 158 -18.90 10.16 11.72
C VAL A 158 -20.06 11.14 11.51
N HIS A 159 -20.33 11.99 12.49
CA HIS A 159 -21.35 13.03 12.36
C HIS A 159 -21.02 14.01 11.22
N THR A 160 -22.06 14.56 10.59
CA THR A 160 -21.91 15.67 9.64
C THR A 160 -21.33 16.91 10.35
N TYR A 161 -20.70 17.78 9.57
CA TYR A 161 -20.12 19.03 10.08
C TYR A 161 -20.90 20.23 9.55
N THR A 162 -21.20 21.17 10.43
CA THR A 162 -22.00 22.37 10.07
C THR A 162 -21.12 23.57 9.82
N ILE A 163 -21.23 24.16 8.61
CA ILE A 163 -20.59 25.43 8.24
C ILE A 163 -21.67 26.40 7.83
N GLU A 164 -21.76 27.54 8.50
CA GLU A 164 -22.76 28.61 8.21
C GLU A 164 -24.22 28.11 8.11
N GLY A 165 -24.59 27.17 8.99
CA GLY A 165 -25.96 26.63 9.05
C GLY A 165 -26.29 25.56 8.04
N LYS A 166 -25.34 25.16 7.20
CA LYS A 166 -25.44 24.01 6.27
C LYS A 166 -24.66 22.83 6.77
N GLU A 167 -25.22 21.63 6.63
CA GLU A 167 -24.54 20.38 6.97
C GLU A 167 -23.75 19.83 5.78
N TYR A 168 -22.51 19.44 6.06
CA TYR A 168 -21.61 18.84 5.10
C TYR A 168 -21.14 17.47 5.56
N MET A 169 -20.82 16.62 4.61
CA MET A 169 -20.23 15.30 4.81
C MET A 169 -19.00 15.13 3.92
N ASP A 170 -18.29 14.00 4.12
CA ASP A 170 -17.02 13.67 3.48
C ASP A 170 -17.08 13.83 1.96
N GLY A 171 -16.06 14.50 1.41
CA GLY A 171 -15.91 14.71 -0.02
C GLY A 171 -15.81 13.42 -0.84
N GLY A 172 -15.39 12.32 -0.21
CA GLY A 172 -15.26 11.01 -0.83
C GLY A 172 -16.56 10.42 -1.37
N TYR A 173 -17.71 10.94 -0.97
CA TYR A 173 -19.00 10.59 -1.57
C TYR A 173 -19.14 11.07 -3.02
N ALA A 174 -18.36 12.07 -3.43
CA ALA A 174 -18.38 12.59 -4.79
C ALA A 174 -17.06 12.43 -5.51
N ASP A 175 -15.95 12.75 -4.84
CA ASP A 175 -14.62 12.73 -5.46
C ASP A 175 -13.56 12.33 -4.43
N VAL A 176 -13.16 11.06 -4.46
CA VAL A 176 -12.16 10.50 -3.53
C VAL A 176 -10.76 11.08 -3.79
N MET A 177 -10.46 11.46 -5.04
CA MET A 177 -9.14 11.92 -5.46
C MET A 177 -9.29 13.09 -6.44
N PRO A 178 -9.31 14.36 -5.95
CA PRO A 178 -9.74 15.53 -6.70
C PRO A 178 -8.71 16.03 -7.72
N VAL A 179 -8.38 15.18 -8.69
CA VAL A 179 -7.43 15.47 -9.78
C VAL A 179 -7.95 16.58 -10.67
N LYS A 180 -9.25 16.58 -10.98
CA LYS A 180 -9.87 17.62 -11.82
C LYS A 180 -9.75 19.00 -11.18
N MET A 181 -9.90 19.08 -9.85
CA MET A 181 -9.74 20.32 -9.11
C MET A 181 -8.33 20.91 -9.26
N ALA A 182 -7.29 20.05 -9.23
CA ALA A 182 -5.91 20.47 -9.47
C ALA A 182 -5.67 20.93 -10.92
N GLN A 183 -6.28 20.24 -11.90
CA GLN A 183 -6.21 20.64 -13.31
C GLN A 183 -6.85 22.01 -13.54
N ASP A 184 -8.03 22.24 -12.98
CA ASP A 184 -8.76 23.51 -13.10
C ASP A 184 -8.00 24.69 -12.46
N LYS A 185 -7.18 24.41 -11.43
CA LYS A 185 -6.26 25.39 -10.82
C LYS A 185 -5.00 25.64 -11.65
N GLY A 186 -4.82 24.89 -12.73
CA GLY A 186 -3.76 25.10 -13.72
C GLY A 186 -2.49 24.28 -13.46
N ALA A 187 -2.60 23.10 -12.88
CA ALA A 187 -1.49 22.15 -12.73
C ALA A 187 -0.96 21.68 -14.09
N ASP A 188 0.36 21.77 -14.31
CA ASP A 188 1.06 21.23 -15.48
C ASP A 188 1.62 19.83 -15.24
N GLU A 189 1.96 19.50 -13.98
CA GLU A 189 2.36 18.17 -13.48
C GLU A 189 1.45 17.80 -12.29
N ILE A 190 0.98 16.56 -12.24
CA ILE A 190 0.13 16.08 -11.16
C ILE A 190 0.75 14.84 -10.52
N ILE A 191 0.95 14.89 -9.22
CA ILE A 191 1.36 13.76 -8.39
C ILE A 191 0.15 13.39 -7.54
N ALA A 192 -0.43 12.23 -7.80
CA ALA A 192 -1.60 11.75 -7.07
C ALA A 192 -1.22 10.58 -6.14
N VAL A 193 -1.57 10.67 -4.86
CA VAL A 193 -1.37 9.61 -3.87
C VAL A 193 -2.71 8.98 -3.57
N TYR A 194 -2.82 7.67 -3.85
CA TYR A 194 -4.06 6.92 -3.69
C TYR A 194 -3.97 5.89 -2.56
N LEU A 195 -4.91 5.96 -1.63
CA LEU A 195 -4.93 5.15 -0.41
C LEU A 195 -5.79 3.87 -0.53
N ASN A 196 -6.19 3.47 -1.73
CA ASN A 196 -7.13 2.35 -1.93
C ASN A 196 -8.40 2.50 -1.07
N ALA A 197 -8.94 3.73 -1.00
CA ALA A 197 -10.12 4.06 -0.23
C ALA A 197 -11.40 3.48 -0.83
N LEU A 198 -12.46 3.44 -0.02
CA LEU A 198 -13.81 3.19 -0.51
C LEU A 198 -14.23 4.34 -1.42
N GLY A 199 -14.71 4.01 -2.60
CA GLY A 199 -15.14 4.97 -3.62
C GLY A 199 -14.72 4.53 -5.01
N PHE A 200 -15.27 5.20 -6.02
CA PHE A 200 -14.99 4.88 -7.40
C PHE A 200 -13.83 5.72 -7.93
N ILE A 201 -12.85 5.07 -8.56
CA ILE A 201 -11.80 5.71 -9.34
C ILE A 201 -11.82 5.17 -10.76
N ASP A 202 -11.99 6.05 -11.72
CA ASP A 202 -11.81 5.70 -13.13
C ASP A 202 -10.32 5.69 -13.50
N ARG A 203 -9.67 4.55 -13.31
CA ARG A 203 -8.25 4.35 -13.68
C ARG A 203 -7.97 4.57 -15.16
N LYS A 204 -8.97 4.32 -16.03
CA LYS A 204 -8.81 4.56 -17.48
C LYS A 204 -8.81 6.05 -17.78
N ALA A 205 -9.65 6.82 -17.10
CA ALA A 205 -9.62 8.29 -17.22
C ALA A 205 -8.31 8.86 -16.68
N LEU A 206 -7.86 8.42 -15.51
CA LEU A 206 -6.58 8.84 -14.92
C LEU A 206 -5.39 8.57 -15.84
N ALA A 207 -5.33 7.39 -16.46
CA ALA A 207 -4.26 7.01 -17.38
C ALA A 207 -4.17 7.91 -18.64
N LYS A 208 -5.23 8.65 -18.96
CA LYS A 208 -5.25 9.61 -20.09
C LYS A 208 -4.80 11.00 -19.70
N ILE A 209 -4.64 11.29 -18.41
CA ILE A 209 -4.20 12.62 -17.95
C ILE A 209 -2.70 12.75 -18.21
N PRO A 210 -2.28 13.71 -19.05
CA PRO A 210 -0.86 13.91 -19.32
C PRO A 210 -0.13 14.36 -18.05
N ASN A 211 1.11 13.91 -17.89
CA ASN A 211 1.98 14.25 -16.74
C ASN A 211 1.39 13.91 -15.36
N LEU A 212 0.52 12.91 -15.28
CA LEU A 212 0.05 12.37 -14.02
C LEU A 212 0.94 11.22 -13.55
N THR A 213 1.49 11.35 -12.35
CA THR A 213 2.19 10.29 -11.62
C THR A 213 1.29 9.77 -10.51
N LEU A 214 0.82 8.53 -10.64
CA LEU A 214 0.03 7.87 -9.60
C LEU A 214 0.96 7.09 -8.67
N ILE A 215 0.89 7.39 -7.37
CA ILE A 215 1.56 6.69 -6.26
C ILE A 215 0.48 5.92 -5.51
N GLU A 216 0.63 4.61 -5.43
CA GLU A 216 -0.30 3.72 -4.72
C GLU A 216 0.43 2.51 -4.18
N SER A 217 -0.02 1.99 -3.04
CA SER A 217 0.56 0.79 -2.46
C SER A 217 -0.04 -0.48 -3.05
N ARG A 218 0.81 -1.48 -3.23
CA ARG A 218 0.40 -2.86 -3.51
C ARG A 218 0.18 -3.69 -2.23
N TRP A 219 0.47 -3.10 -1.07
CA TRP A 219 0.27 -3.69 0.23
C TRP A 219 -1.05 -3.27 0.83
N ASP A 220 -1.60 -4.12 1.68
CA ASP A 220 -2.73 -3.72 2.53
C ASP A 220 -2.28 -2.62 3.49
N LEU A 221 -3.00 -1.50 3.48
CA LEU A 221 -2.74 -0.35 4.34
C LEU A 221 -3.50 -0.43 5.68
N GLY A 222 -4.26 -1.49 5.92
CA GLY A 222 -5.04 -1.69 7.13
C GLY A 222 -6.45 -1.09 7.09
N ALA A 223 -7.13 -1.11 8.21
CA ALA A 223 -8.51 -0.65 8.35
C ALA A 223 -8.59 0.88 8.36
N THR A 224 -9.57 1.44 7.62
CA THR A 224 -9.69 2.90 7.36
C THR A 224 -9.95 3.75 8.61
N LEU A 225 -10.67 3.23 9.61
CA LEU A 225 -11.10 4.00 10.79
C LEU A 225 -10.38 3.56 12.08
N ILE A 226 -9.32 2.76 11.97
CA ILE A 226 -8.50 2.36 13.11
C ILE A 226 -7.14 3.03 12.98
N PHE A 227 -6.85 3.91 13.91
CA PHE A 227 -5.57 4.57 14.03
C PHE A 227 -4.71 3.78 15.02
N ASP A 228 -3.69 3.12 14.50
CA ASP A 228 -2.72 2.31 15.22
C ASP A 228 -1.31 2.79 14.89
N THR A 229 -0.53 3.11 15.91
CA THR A 229 0.79 3.72 15.73
C THR A 229 1.78 2.80 15.00
N ALA A 230 1.72 1.48 15.24
CA ALA A 230 2.62 0.53 14.58
C ALA A 230 2.29 0.44 13.08
N ASN A 231 1.00 0.31 12.74
CA ASN A 231 0.56 0.30 11.35
C ASN A 231 0.82 1.65 10.67
N ALA A 232 0.57 2.78 11.34
CA ALA A 232 0.84 4.12 10.79
C ALA A 232 2.33 4.29 10.42
N ARG A 233 3.25 3.86 11.28
CA ARG A 233 4.69 3.87 11.00
C ARG A 233 5.05 2.97 9.82
N ARG A 234 4.47 1.78 9.74
CA ARG A 234 4.66 0.83 8.64
C ARG A 234 4.21 1.42 7.31
N ILE A 235 2.97 1.92 7.23
CA ILE A 235 2.42 2.43 5.97
C ILE A 235 3.04 3.76 5.56
N MET A 236 3.46 4.60 6.49
CA MET A 236 4.25 5.80 6.21
C MET A 236 5.59 5.41 5.55
N ARG A 237 6.27 4.38 6.07
CA ARG A 237 7.49 3.85 5.44
C ARG A 237 7.22 3.31 4.04
N LEU A 238 6.10 2.58 3.82
CA LEU A 238 5.70 2.12 2.50
C LEU A 238 5.44 3.28 1.54
N GLY A 239 4.76 4.35 1.98
CA GLY A 239 4.52 5.54 1.16
C GLY A 239 5.82 6.20 0.68
N TYR A 240 6.80 6.31 1.58
CA TYR A 240 8.13 6.78 1.24
C TYR A 240 8.81 5.87 0.19
N LEU A 241 8.84 4.56 0.43
CA LEU A 241 9.52 3.61 -0.46
C LEU A 241 8.84 3.50 -1.83
N ASP A 242 7.50 3.48 -1.87
CA ASP A 242 6.74 3.41 -3.12
C ASP A 242 6.96 4.67 -3.96
N THR A 243 7.04 5.83 -3.32
CA THR A 243 7.37 7.08 -4.00
C THR A 243 8.80 7.05 -4.54
N MET A 244 9.78 6.65 -3.76
CA MET A 244 11.18 6.55 -4.20
C MET A 244 11.35 5.55 -5.35
N LYS A 245 10.64 4.41 -5.33
CA LYS A 245 10.60 3.46 -6.46
C LYS A 245 9.97 4.10 -7.71
N LYS A 246 8.88 4.83 -7.54
CA LYS A 246 8.19 5.50 -8.64
C LYS A 246 9.07 6.51 -9.36
N TYR A 247 9.98 7.17 -8.64
CA TYR A 247 10.97 8.10 -9.18
C TYR A 247 12.32 7.45 -9.52
N GLY A 248 12.43 6.11 -9.44
CA GLY A 248 13.61 5.35 -9.88
C GLY A 248 14.83 5.49 -8.97
N VAL A 249 14.64 5.87 -7.70
CA VAL A 249 15.70 5.85 -6.68
C VAL A 249 15.98 4.42 -6.24
N PHE A 250 14.95 3.61 -6.10
CA PHE A 250 15.03 2.19 -5.79
C PHE A 250 14.43 1.36 -6.92
N ASP A 251 14.96 0.14 -7.10
CA ASP A 251 14.39 -0.88 -7.97
C ASP A 251 13.35 -1.72 -7.24
N GLY A 252 12.52 -2.47 -7.98
CA GLY A 252 11.50 -3.38 -7.46
C GLY A 252 10.07 -2.85 -7.57
N ASP A 253 9.12 -3.76 -7.38
CA ASP A 253 7.68 -3.46 -7.44
C ASP A 253 7.05 -3.46 -6.04
N TYR A 254 7.16 -4.59 -5.33
CA TYR A 254 6.65 -4.76 -3.96
C TYR A 254 7.69 -4.35 -2.92
N TYR A 255 8.95 -4.72 -3.14
CA TYR A 255 10.07 -4.45 -2.25
C TYR A 255 10.96 -3.35 -2.81
N ALA A 256 11.75 -2.73 -1.96
CA ALA A 256 12.71 -1.71 -2.37
C ALA A 256 14.12 -2.31 -2.38
N PHE A 257 14.72 -2.36 -3.56
CA PHE A 257 16.11 -2.76 -3.75
C PHE A 257 16.96 -1.52 -4.04
N ALA A 258 18.14 -1.43 -3.45
CA ALA A 258 19.13 -0.42 -3.80
C ALA A 258 19.40 -0.52 -5.31
N ARG A 259 19.45 0.62 -5.98
CA ARG A 259 19.56 0.68 -7.44
C ARG A 259 20.76 -0.13 -7.96
N GLY A 260 20.51 -0.99 -8.94
CA GLY A 260 21.55 -1.84 -9.54
C GLY A 260 21.90 -3.10 -8.74
N SER A 261 21.20 -3.39 -7.63
CA SER A 261 21.39 -4.65 -6.89
C SER A 261 21.17 -5.88 -7.76
N PHE A 262 20.19 -5.82 -8.67
CA PHE A 262 19.84 -6.90 -9.58
C PHE A 262 19.55 -6.39 -10.99
N ASP A 263 19.73 -7.23 -12.01
CA ASP A 263 19.20 -6.98 -13.34
C ASP A 263 17.66 -7.05 -13.33
N LYS A 264 17.02 -6.50 -14.37
CA LYS A 264 15.55 -6.38 -14.44
C LYS A 264 14.81 -7.71 -14.28
N SER A 265 15.35 -8.80 -14.78
CA SER A 265 14.72 -10.12 -14.67
C SER A 265 14.90 -10.71 -13.28
N SER A 266 16.08 -10.56 -12.69
CA SER A 266 16.36 -10.97 -11.30
C SER A 266 15.59 -10.14 -10.28
N THR A 267 15.39 -8.84 -10.51
CA THR A 267 14.53 -7.99 -9.64
C THR A 267 13.11 -8.54 -9.52
N LYS A 268 12.50 -9.00 -10.63
CA LYS A 268 11.18 -9.63 -10.58
C LYS A 268 11.17 -10.93 -9.77
N GLY A 269 12.21 -11.74 -9.94
CA GLY A 269 12.38 -12.97 -9.17
C GLY A 269 12.60 -12.69 -7.68
N ALA A 270 13.40 -11.69 -7.36
CA ALA A 270 13.62 -11.22 -5.98
C ALA A 270 12.33 -10.73 -5.31
N ASP A 271 11.56 -9.88 -6.01
CA ASP A 271 10.25 -9.41 -5.54
C ASP A 271 9.30 -10.58 -5.24
N ALA A 272 9.20 -11.55 -6.16
CA ALA A 272 8.36 -12.72 -5.99
C ALA A 272 8.83 -13.59 -4.81
N ALA A 273 10.13 -13.84 -4.70
CA ALA A 273 10.72 -14.62 -3.61
C ALA A 273 10.50 -13.94 -2.25
N ALA A 274 10.80 -12.64 -2.15
CA ALA A 274 10.58 -11.87 -0.93
C ALA A 274 9.12 -11.94 -0.45
N LYS A 275 8.16 -11.81 -1.38
CA LYS A 275 6.72 -11.89 -1.09
C LYS A 275 6.29 -13.28 -0.63
N ILE A 276 6.80 -14.33 -1.29
CA ILE A 276 6.47 -15.73 -0.97
C ILE A 276 7.05 -16.11 0.40
N PHE A 277 8.28 -15.73 0.68
CA PHE A 277 8.97 -16.06 1.94
C PHE A 277 8.70 -15.07 3.07
N GLY A 278 7.96 -13.98 2.81
CA GLY A 278 7.47 -13.06 3.83
C GLY A 278 8.55 -12.12 4.39
N LEU A 279 9.46 -11.64 3.55
CA LEU A 279 10.45 -10.64 3.95
C LEU A 279 9.76 -9.30 4.32
N ASP A 280 10.45 -8.45 5.08
CA ASP A 280 9.92 -7.15 5.49
C ASP A 280 9.90 -6.15 4.31
N PRO A 281 8.72 -5.65 3.87
CA PRO A 281 8.63 -4.68 2.78
C PRO A 281 9.10 -3.27 3.14
N CYS A 282 9.35 -3.00 4.43
CA CYS A 282 9.81 -1.69 4.92
C CYS A 282 11.33 -1.50 4.84
N VAL A 283 12.06 -2.55 4.44
CA VAL A 283 13.52 -2.55 4.32
C VAL A 283 13.96 -2.17 2.92
N ILE A 284 15.06 -1.40 2.80
CA ILE A 284 15.79 -1.21 1.55
C ILE A 284 16.88 -2.28 1.50
N TYR A 285 16.76 -3.19 0.54
CA TYR A 285 17.69 -4.30 0.40
C TYR A 285 18.84 -3.97 -0.55
N THR A 286 20.09 -4.12 -0.09
CA THR A 286 21.22 -4.37 -0.97
C THR A 286 21.18 -5.82 -1.45
N ARG A 287 21.95 -6.15 -2.48
CA ARG A 287 22.05 -7.54 -2.98
C ARG A 287 22.44 -8.52 -1.88
N GLU A 288 23.50 -8.21 -1.13
CA GLU A 288 24.05 -9.05 -0.07
C GLU A 288 23.04 -9.27 1.04
N HIS A 289 22.49 -8.18 1.57
CA HIS A 289 21.48 -8.22 2.64
C HIS A 289 20.22 -9.01 2.21
N PHE A 290 19.80 -8.83 0.95
CA PHE A 290 18.64 -9.57 0.43
C PHE A 290 18.88 -11.07 0.33
N LEU A 291 20.02 -11.48 -0.23
CA LEU A 291 20.36 -12.89 -0.38
C LEU A 291 20.49 -13.58 0.98
N GLU A 292 21.09 -12.92 1.96
CA GLU A 292 21.18 -13.43 3.33
C GLU A 292 19.79 -13.54 3.99
N ALA A 293 18.97 -12.50 3.92
CA ALA A 293 17.62 -12.50 4.49
C ALA A 293 16.73 -13.58 3.86
N LEU A 294 16.82 -13.74 2.52
CA LEU A 294 16.06 -14.76 1.81
C LEU A 294 16.54 -16.17 2.15
N LYS A 295 17.86 -16.39 2.24
CA LYS A 295 18.43 -17.66 2.64
C LYS A 295 17.94 -18.08 4.02
N ASN A 296 18.02 -17.17 5.00
CA ASN A 296 17.52 -17.42 6.36
C ASN A 296 16.01 -17.74 6.36
N ALA A 297 15.22 -17.03 5.54
CA ALA A 297 13.78 -17.30 5.43
C ALA A 297 13.47 -18.65 4.77
N ILE A 298 14.32 -19.14 3.86
CA ILE A 298 14.22 -20.46 3.25
C ILE A 298 14.58 -21.54 4.27
N GLU A 299 15.72 -21.41 4.97
CA GLU A 299 16.17 -22.38 5.97
C GLU A 299 15.13 -22.55 7.09
N ASN A 300 14.55 -21.48 7.59
CA ASN A 300 13.46 -21.54 8.58
C ASN A 300 12.17 -22.19 8.06
N CYS A 301 12.02 -22.35 6.74
CA CYS A 301 10.86 -23.03 6.14
C CYS A 301 11.11 -24.54 5.94
N ASP A 302 12.35 -24.96 5.74
CA ASP A 302 12.67 -26.38 5.55
C ASP A 302 12.37 -27.19 6.81
N GLU A 303 12.61 -26.64 8.01
CA GLU A 303 12.24 -27.30 9.28
C GLU A 303 10.72 -27.48 9.47
N ALA A 304 9.92 -26.46 9.07
CA ALA A 304 8.45 -26.57 9.13
C ALA A 304 7.86 -27.43 8.01
N PHE A 305 8.64 -27.65 6.95
CA PHE A 305 8.26 -28.40 5.78
C PHE A 305 8.22 -29.91 6.03
N ASP A 306 9.24 -30.45 6.69
CA ASP A 306 9.30 -31.88 7.05
C ASP A 306 8.13 -32.27 7.96
N GLN A 307 7.69 -31.36 8.84
CA GLN A 307 6.51 -31.58 9.71
C GLN A 307 5.19 -31.50 8.94
N ALA A 308 5.08 -30.61 7.93
CA ALA A 308 3.84 -30.44 7.14
C ALA A 308 3.65 -31.56 6.10
N LEU A 309 4.72 -32.15 5.59
CA LEU A 309 4.67 -33.26 4.65
C LEU A 309 4.09 -34.52 5.28
N ASP A 310 4.30 -34.76 6.58
CA ASP A 310 3.75 -35.90 7.29
C ASP A 310 2.18 -35.87 7.36
N HIS A 311 1.57 -34.72 7.11
CA HIS A 311 0.11 -34.51 7.10
C HIS A 311 -0.52 -34.36 5.70
N LEU A 312 0.28 -34.28 4.63
CA LEU A 312 -0.23 -34.12 3.26
C LEU A 312 -0.46 -35.49 2.59
N ILE A 313 -1.63 -36.07 2.82
CA ILE A 313 -2.11 -37.21 2.02
C ILE A 313 -2.73 -36.68 0.74
N ALA A 314 -1.96 -36.61 -0.34
CA ALA A 314 -2.51 -36.31 -1.65
C ALA A 314 -2.90 -37.60 -2.39
N PRO A 315 -4.11 -37.68 -3.00
CA PRO A 315 -4.51 -38.82 -3.80
C PRO A 315 -3.58 -38.96 -5.04
N GLY A 316 -2.88 -40.07 -5.13
CA GLY A 316 -1.97 -40.37 -6.27
C GLY A 316 -0.48 -40.40 -5.94
N LEU A 317 -0.07 -40.04 -4.74
CA LEU A 317 1.31 -40.16 -4.28
C LEU A 317 1.52 -41.53 -3.62
N THR A 318 2.54 -42.26 -4.02
CA THR A 318 2.79 -43.64 -3.64
C THR A 318 3.08 -43.77 -2.14
N VAL A 319 2.28 -44.59 -1.46
CA VAL A 319 2.51 -45.03 -0.09
C VAL A 319 3.57 -46.17 -0.15
N ASP A 320 4.62 -46.07 0.60
CA ASP A 320 5.51 -47.23 0.80
C ASP A 320 4.73 -48.38 1.43
N LYS A 321 4.45 -49.39 0.65
CA LYS A 321 3.64 -50.55 1.06
C LYS A 321 4.22 -51.35 2.24
N LYS A 322 5.48 -51.13 2.61
CA LYS A 322 6.15 -51.85 3.71
C LYS A 322 6.03 -51.09 5.06
N THR A 323 5.99 -49.77 5.06
CA THR A 323 6.03 -49.01 6.33
C THR A 323 4.74 -48.30 6.63
N GLY A 324 3.79 -48.21 5.69
CA GLY A 324 2.53 -47.45 5.88
C GLY A 324 2.75 -45.93 6.04
N LYS A 325 3.98 -45.45 5.96
CA LYS A 325 4.33 -44.03 6.01
C LYS A 325 4.39 -43.45 4.60
N VAL A 326 3.65 -42.38 4.41
CA VAL A 326 3.76 -41.51 3.22
C VAL A 326 4.92 -40.56 3.49
N SER A 327 6.12 -40.87 3.04
CA SER A 327 7.22 -39.91 3.05
C SER A 327 7.23 -39.19 1.69
N LEU A 328 6.70 -38.01 1.63
CA LEU A 328 6.82 -37.09 0.50
C LEU A 328 8.13 -36.29 0.64
N SER A 329 9.26 -36.92 0.29
CA SER A 329 10.49 -36.15 0.17
C SER A 329 10.45 -35.28 -1.10
N ARG A 330 11.13 -34.12 -1.10
CA ARG A 330 11.37 -33.31 -2.29
C ARG A 330 11.85 -34.15 -3.46
N ARG A 331 12.70 -35.12 -3.20
CA ARG A 331 13.26 -36.08 -4.17
C ARG A 331 12.19 -36.95 -4.86
N THR A 332 11.20 -37.43 -4.14
CA THR A 332 10.09 -38.23 -4.67
C THR A 332 9.21 -37.38 -5.62
N ILE A 333 8.94 -36.12 -5.26
CA ILE A 333 8.18 -35.19 -6.11
C ILE A 333 8.98 -34.87 -7.39
N LEU A 334 10.27 -34.58 -7.27
CA LEU A 334 11.14 -34.31 -8.42
C LEU A 334 11.25 -35.51 -9.38
N GLN A 335 11.22 -36.72 -8.86
CA GLN A 335 11.21 -37.93 -9.66
C GLN A 335 9.89 -38.07 -10.47
N GLN A 336 8.75 -37.79 -9.85
CA GLN A 336 7.44 -37.80 -10.53
C GLN A 336 7.29 -36.69 -11.57
N LEU A 337 7.90 -35.52 -11.36
CA LEU A 337 7.96 -34.44 -12.36
C LEU A 337 8.77 -34.81 -13.61
N SER A 338 9.60 -35.85 -13.55
CA SER A 338 10.37 -36.34 -14.71
C SER A 338 9.61 -37.33 -15.60
N GLU A 339 8.44 -37.80 -15.17
CA GLU A 339 7.56 -38.70 -15.91
C GLU A 339 6.59 -37.90 -16.82
N ASP A 340 5.90 -38.57 -17.75
CA ASP A 340 4.96 -37.95 -18.72
C ASP A 340 3.82 -37.17 -18.11
N ARG A 341 3.59 -37.28 -16.78
CA ARG A 341 2.54 -36.65 -16.02
C ARG A 341 2.96 -35.37 -15.28
N GLY A 342 4.13 -34.80 -15.55
CA GLY A 342 4.69 -33.68 -14.80
C GLY A 342 3.76 -32.46 -14.67
N LEU A 343 2.97 -32.12 -15.71
CA LEU A 343 2.01 -31.02 -15.65
C LEU A 343 0.87 -31.28 -14.66
N ASP A 344 0.37 -32.52 -14.60
CA ASP A 344 -0.72 -32.88 -13.68
C ASP A 344 -0.22 -32.89 -12.24
N VAL A 345 0.99 -33.36 -12.00
CA VAL A 345 1.67 -33.25 -10.69
C VAL A 345 1.76 -31.79 -10.25
N VAL A 346 2.12 -30.85 -11.12
CA VAL A 346 2.16 -29.42 -10.77
C VAL A 346 0.78 -28.86 -10.47
N LYS A 347 -0.26 -29.30 -11.20
CA LYS A 347 -1.66 -28.90 -10.91
C LYS A 347 -2.12 -29.42 -9.55
N ASP A 348 -1.83 -30.67 -9.23
CA ASP A 348 -2.18 -31.30 -7.96
C ASP A 348 -1.46 -30.61 -6.79
N LEU A 349 -0.16 -30.35 -6.94
CA LEU A 349 0.65 -29.62 -5.96
C LEU A 349 0.11 -28.19 -5.71
N LYS A 350 -0.35 -27.49 -6.77
CA LYS A 350 -0.93 -26.15 -6.61
C LYS A 350 -2.16 -26.15 -5.69
N ASN A 351 -2.93 -27.23 -5.70
CA ASN A 351 -4.17 -27.34 -4.90
C ASN A 351 -3.89 -27.71 -3.44
N VAL A 352 -2.79 -28.40 -3.15
CA VAL A 352 -2.49 -28.96 -1.82
C VAL A 352 -1.26 -28.34 -1.14
N ALA A 353 -0.32 -27.83 -1.92
CA ALA A 353 0.92 -27.25 -1.41
C ALA A 353 0.83 -25.73 -1.26
N ASN A 354 1.50 -25.20 -0.24
CA ASN A 354 1.66 -23.76 -0.12
C ASN A 354 2.65 -23.21 -1.17
N LYS A 355 2.63 -21.88 -1.39
CA LYS A 355 3.50 -21.24 -2.39
C LYS A 355 5.00 -21.41 -2.11
N LYS A 356 5.41 -21.49 -0.84
CA LYS A 356 6.81 -21.67 -0.46
C LYS A 356 7.32 -23.02 -0.97
N LEU A 357 6.57 -24.08 -0.71
CA LEU A 357 6.88 -25.43 -1.18
C LEU A 357 6.99 -25.49 -2.70
N LEU A 358 5.97 -24.99 -3.41
CA LEU A 358 5.99 -24.95 -4.88
C LEU A 358 7.22 -24.21 -5.44
N THR A 359 7.62 -23.14 -4.76
CA THR A 359 8.79 -22.36 -5.14
C THR A 359 10.09 -23.14 -4.94
N LEU A 360 10.22 -23.86 -3.82
CA LEU A 360 11.41 -24.67 -3.55
C LEU A 360 11.51 -25.86 -4.51
N ILE A 361 10.39 -26.53 -4.80
CA ILE A 361 10.34 -27.59 -5.82
C ILE A 361 10.75 -27.04 -7.21
N ALA A 362 10.23 -25.86 -7.58
CA ALA A 362 10.59 -25.21 -8.82
C ALA A 362 12.09 -24.86 -8.88
N ALA A 363 12.65 -24.38 -7.77
CA ALA A 363 14.06 -24.05 -7.67
C ALA A 363 14.96 -25.29 -7.83
N ASP A 364 14.59 -26.40 -7.19
CA ASP A 364 15.31 -27.68 -7.31
C ASP A 364 15.29 -28.22 -8.74
N ASP A 365 14.09 -28.30 -9.34
CA ASP A 365 13.96 -28.82 -10.72
C ASP A 365 14.72 -27.95 -11.73
N LEU A 366 14.69 -26.62 -11.55
CA LEU A 366 15.46 -25.67 -12.36
C LEU A 366 16.98 -25.82 -12.15
N THR A 367 17.43 -26.14 -10.95
CA THR A 367 18.85 -26.34 -10.66
C THR A 367 19.35 -27.66 -11.25
N GLN A 368 18.53 -28.73 -11.21
CA GLN A 368 18.92 -30.06 -11.70
C GLN A 368 18.80 -30.22 -13.22
N LYS A 369 17.74 -29.63 -13.82
CA LYS A 369 17.39 -29.87 -15.23
C LYS A 369 17.60 -28.65 -16.13
N ASP A 370 17.89 -27.47 -15.57
CA ASP A 370 18.12 -26.21 -16.27
C ASP A 370 17.07 -25.96 -17.39
N ALA A 371 17.49 -25.91 -18.65
CA ALA A 371 16.61 -25.64 -19.79
C ALA A 371 15.51 -26.69 -20.01
N ASN A 372 15.67 -27.91 -19.48
CA ASN A 372 14.70 -29.01 -19.60
C ASN A 372 13.68 -29.05 -18.44
N SER A 373 13.68 -28.08 -17.53
CA SER A 373 12.75 -28.03 -16.42
C SER A 373 11.31 -27.86 -16.91
N ILE A 374 10.38 -28.65 -16.35
CA ILE A 374 8.93 -28.51 -16.59
C ILE A 374 8.42 -27.12 -16.19
N PHE A 375 9.05 -26.47 -15.21
CA PHE A 375 8.71 -25.13 -14.74
C PHE A 375 8.98 -24.03 -15.79
N LEU A 376 9.69 -24.36 -16.87
CA LEU A 376 9.88 -23.47 -18.03
C LEU A 376 8.76 -23.61 -19.08
N SER A 377 7.90 -24.60 -18.96
CA SER A 377 6.81 -24.81 -19.90
C SER A 377 5.75 -23.72 -19.82
N ARG A 378 5.17 -23.33 -20.98
CA ARG A 378 4.13 -22.29 -21.05
C ARG A 378 2.93 -22.55 -20.14
N PRO A 379 2.40 -23.78 -20.00
CA PRO A 379 1.30 -24.05 -19.08
C PRO A 379 1.64 -23.77 -17.63
N VAL A 380 2.80 -24.22 -17.14
CA VAL A 380 3.24 -24.01 -15.74
C VAL A 380 3.55 -22.56 -15.46
N LEU A 381 4.19 -21.84 -16.39
CA LEU A 381 4.42 -20.40 -16.28
C LEU A 381 3.13 -19.59 -16.13
N ARG A 382 2.02 -20.04 -16.74
CA ARG A 382 0.70 -19.40 -16.58
C ARG A 382 0.01 -19.80 -15.28
N LEU A 383 0.27 -21.00 -14.79
CA LEU A 383 -0.41 -21.56 -13.62
C LEU A 383 0.13 -20.99 -12.30
N ILE A 384 1.46 -20.86 -12.17
CA ILE A 384 2.17 -20.44 -10.96
C ILE A 384 3.33 -19.47 -11.27
N PRO A 385 3.06 -18.32 -11.93
CA PRO A 385 4.10 -17.43 -12.44
C PRO A 385 5.05 -16.92 -11.37
N ASP A 386 4.53 -16.55 -10.20
CA ASP A 386 5.33 -16.00 -9.09
C ASP A 386 6.25 -17.08 -8.50
N CYS A 387 5.75 -18.32 -8.32
CA CYS A 387 6.56 -19.41 -7.79
C CYS A 387 7.72 -19.76 -8.76
N VAL A 388 7.47 -19.73 -10.07
CA VAL A 388 8.52 -19.98 -11.07
C VAL A 388 9.54 -18.84 -11.11
N ALA A 389 9.09 -17.58 -11.04
CA ALA A 389 9.99 -16.43 -11.02
C ALA A 389 10.90 -16.45 -9.78
N ALA A 390 10.34 -16.75 -8.62
CA ALA A 390 11.07 -16.92 -7.37
C ALA A 390 12.01 -18.12 -7.41
N GLY A 391 11.54 -19.28 -7.91
CA GLY A 391 12.35 -20.48 -8.06
C GLY A 391 13.56 -20.27 -8.96
N ARG A 392 13.38 -19.57 -10.10
CA ARG A 392 14.50 -19.17 -10.98
C ARG A 392 15.52 -18.28 -10.25
N PHE A 393 15.03 -17.36 -9.44
CA PHE A 393 15.92 -16.49 -8.66
C PHE A 393 16.72 -17.31 -7.64
N ILE A 394 16.06 -18.16 -6.87
CA ILE A 394 16.66 -19.02 -5.85
C ILE A 394 17.71 -19.95 -6.48
N SER A 395 17.37 -20.61 -7.60
CA SER A 395 18.30 -21.47 -8.36
C SER A 395 19.50 -20.68 -8.87
N LYS A 396 19.27 -19.52 -9.53
CA LYS A 396 20.35 -18.67 -10.10
C LYS A 396 21.38 -18.23 -9.05
N PHE A 397 20.94 -17.97 -7.81
CA PHE A 397 21.81 -17.50 -6.73
C PHE A 397 22.25 -18.60 -5.75
N GLY A 398 21.93 -19.87 -6.04
CA GLY A 398 22.37 -21.01 -5.23
C GLY A 398 21.93 -20.96 -3.77
N LEU A 399 20.66 -20.53 -3.51
CA LEU A 399 20.14 -20.34 -2.18
C LEU A 399 19.57 -21.61 -1.54
N ILE A 400 19.54 -22.73 -2.27
CA ILE A 400 19.16 -24.05 -1.78
C ILE A 400 20.34 -24.99 -1.91
N LYS A 401 20.45 -25.92 -0.95
CA LYS A 401 21.41 -27.04 -1.07
C LYS A 401 20.80 -28.08 -2.02
N THR A 402 21.49 -28.42 -3.09
CA THR A 402 21.17 -29.60 -3.89
C THR A 402 21.70 -30.84 -3.12
N GLU A 403 20.80 -31.74 -2.72
CA GLU A 403 21.18 -33.04 -2.20
C GLU A 403 21.73 -33.94 -3.29
#